data_1114b2e7443eed5846985480d6fc6a33
#
_entry.id   1114b2e7443eed5846985480d6fc6a33
#
_cell.length_a   1.000
_cell.length_b   1.000
_cell.length_c   1.000
_cell.angle_alpha   90.00
_cell.angle_beta   90.00
_cell.angle_gamma   90.00
#
_symmetry.space_group_name_H-M   'P 1'
#
loop_
_entity.id
_entity.type
_entity.pdbx_description
1 polymer ?
#
loop_
_entity_poly.entity_id
_entity_poly.type
_entity_poly.pdbx_seq_one_letter_code
_entity_poly.pdbx_strand_id
1 'polypeptide(L)'
;MHYRTIPNTQLSVSELSFGNFMYGSHMWGKTPADAPEGIRLQNLAFDLGVNFFDTGDAYGNGHAEKLMVDTLQYAGRDKIVLSTKFGYDFYTDPGTAGSHRERKQDFSAKFLAYALEQSLQRMQTDYVDLYQAHNLKLPQMNDEFVKTMEDLVKSGKIKHWGIALGPAIGWREEGVIALRKWKSCCTVQTVFNMLEQHPGREFAEVAAETKTAGIMARVPHSSGILQDIYSPDEKFDDHRKFRDKNWLIYGLKKVEKLRHIQHAHKCSMSQLAIKWLLTWPTVVSVQPNILTEQELREFAAACDGTKLTPAEMNEIQSLVESDFGYGPDAHACDLKSSIDPSGHTKSHFQKGHPIPV
;
A
#
# COMPACT_ATOMS: atom_id res chain seq x y z
N MET A 1 20.28 -0.90 -1.13
CA MET A 1 18.98 -1.37 -0.58
C MET A 1 19.15 -1.72 0.88
N HIS A 2 18.33 -1.18 1.77
CA HIS A 2 18.27 -1.54 3.19
C HIS A 2 17.08 -2.45 3.46
N TYR A 3 17.13 -3.18 4.57
CA TYR A 3 16.10 -4.15 4.95
C TYR A 3 15.61 -3.87 6.36
N ARG A 4 14.34 -4.20 6.62
CA ARG A 4 13.70 -4.09 7.93
C ARG A 4 13.01 -5.39 8.30
N THR A 5 13.08 -5.76 9.56
CA THR A 5 12.34 -6.92 10.04
C THR A 5 10.91 -6.53 10.37
N ILE A 6 9.93 -7.28 9.86
CA ILE A 6 8.53 -7.10 10.25
C ILE A 6 8.40 -7.54 11.72
N PRO A 7 7.81 -6.69 12.60
CA PRO A 7 7.66 -7.01 14.03
C PRO A 7 7.02 -8.38 14.27
N ASN A 8 7.46 -9.08 15.30
CA ASN A 8 7.00 -10.42 15.70
C ASN A 8 7.13 -11.50 14.63
N THR A 9 8.03 -11.30 13.65
CA THR A 9 8.33 -12.27 12.60
C THR A 9 9.83 -12.40 12.37
N GLN A 10 10.22 -13.39 11.55
CA GLN A 10 11.58 -13.52 11.03
C GLN A 10 11.70 -12.93 9.61
N LEU A 11 10.66 -12.27 9.10
CA LEU A 11 10.66 -11.72 7.74
C LEU A 11 11.50 -10.43 7.69
N SER A 12 12.62 -10.52 7.01
CA SER A 12 13.45 -9.36 6.63
C SER A 12 13.07 -8.90 5.24
N VAL A 13 12.46 -7.72 5.14
CA VAL A 13 11.92 -7.15 3.89
C VAL A 13 12.72 -5.95 3.45
N SER A 14 12.88 -5.78 2.14
CA SER A 14 13.48 -4.57 1.57
C SER A 14 12.62 -3.33 1.86
N GLU A 15 13.29 -2.20 2.12
CA GLU A 15 12.61 -0.91 2.36
C GLU A 15 11.73 -0.46 1.18
N LEU A 16 12.04 -0.94 -0.04
CA LEU A 16 11.19 -0.84 -1.23
C LEU A 16 10.52 -2.19 -1.49
N SER A 17 9.22 -2.21 -1.73
CA SER A 17 8.50 -3.37 -2.24
C SER A 17 8.02 -3.16 -3.67
N PHE A 18 7.95 -4.23 -4.45
CA PHE A 18 7.39 -4.21 -5.79
C PHE A 18 5.92 -4.63 -5.75
N GLY A 19 5.00 -3.70 -6.11
CA GLY A 19 3.57 -3.96 -6.17
C GLY A 19 3.09 -4.32 -7.58
N ASN A 20 2.44 -5.47 -7.73
CA ASN A 20 1.96 -5.98 -9.02
C ASN A 20 0.62 -5.41 -9.49
N PHE A 21 0.06 -4.43 -8.76
CA PHE A 21 -1.25 -3.88 -9.08
C PHE A 21 -1.33 -3.28 -10.48
N MET A 22 -0.31 -2.54 -10.91
CA MET A 22 -0.34 -1.81 -12.19
C MET A 22 -0.46 -2.74 -13.39
N TYR A 23 0.45 -3.68 -13.51
CA TYR A 23 0.49 -4.64 -14.60
C TYR A 23 -0.60 -5.72 -14.47
N GLY A 24 -0.90 -6.14 -13.25
CA GLY A 24 -1.91 -7.17 -13.00
C GLY A 24 -3.34 -6.70 -13.23
N SER A 25 -3.66 -5.46 -12.90
CA SER A 25 -5.02 -4.90 -13.00
C SER A 25 -5.25 -4.05 -14.24
N HIS A 26 -4.26 -3.95 -15.11
CA HIS A 26 -4.32 -3.13 -16.33
C HIS A 26 -4.66 -1.65 -16.02
N MET A 27 -4.05 -1.12 -14.98
CA MET A 27 -4.24 0.25 -14.55
C MET A 27 -3.17 1.18 -15.14
N TRP A 28 -3.46 2.48 -15.15
CA TRP A 28 -2.51 3.50 -15.60
C TRP A 28 -2.03 3.28 -17.04
N GLY A 29 -2.96 2.93 -17.94
CA GLY A 29 -2.67 2.69 -19.33
C GLY A 29 -2.01 1.34 -19.64
N LYS A 30 -1.80 0.49 -18.63
CA LYS A 30 -1.27 -0.86 -18.84
C LYS A 30 -2.35 -1.81 -19.35
N THR A 31 -1.94 -2.76 -20.18
CA THR A 31 -2.78 -3.77 -20.84
C THR A 31 -2.18 -5.16 -20.63
N PRO A 32 -2.87 -6.25 -20.99
CA PRO A 32 -2.28 -7.58 -20.96
C PRO A 32 -0.99 -7.71 -21.80
N ALA A 33 -0.85 -6.90 -22.86
CA ALA A 33 0.35 -6.89 -23.68
C ALA A 33 1.61 -6.37 -22.95
N ASP A 34 1.42 -5.64 -21.85
CA ASP A 34 2.53 -5.11 -21.04
C ASP A 34 3.09 -6.14 -20.04
N ALA A 35 2.51 -7.34 -19.94
CA ALA A 35 2.94 -8.38 -19.01
C ALA A 35 4.44 -8.72 -19.09
N PRO A 36 5.07 -8.87 -20.26
CA PRO A 36 6.51 -9.13 -20.35
C PRO A 36 7.36 -8.02 -19.72
N GLU A 37 6.96 -6.76 -19.88
CA GLU A 37 7.66 -5.63 -19.26
C GLU A 37 7.46 -5.63 -17.74
N GLY A 38 6.27 -5.97 -17.25
CA GLY A 38 6.00 -6.16 -15.83
C GLY A 38 6.93 -7.21 -15.20
N ILE A 39 7.07 -8.37 -15.84
CA ILE A 39 7.98 -9.43 -15.41
C ILE A 39 9.44 -8.98 -15.48
N ARG A 40 9.85 -8.30 -16.53
CA ARG A 40 11.19 -7.75 -16.65
C ARG A 40 11.54 -6.79 -15.51
N LEU A 41 10.59 -5.91 -15.15
CA LEU A 41 10.78 -4.98 -14.05
C LEU A 41 10.80 -5.67 -12.68
N GLN A 42 10.03 -6.73 -12.49
CA GLN A 42 10.10 -7.54 -11.26
C GLN A 42 11.48 -8.18 -11.11
N ASN A 43 12.02 -8.79 -12.17
CA ASN A 43 13.33 -9.41 -12.16
C ASN A 43 14.44 -8.37 -11.90
N LEU A 44 14.35 -7.20 -12.55
CA LEU A 44 15.25 -6.09 -12.30
C LEU A 44 15.15 -5.56 -10.85
N ALA A 45 13.95 -5.53 -10.28
CA ALA A 45 13.76 -5.14 -8.88
C ALA A 45 14.50 -6.09 -7.95
N PHE A 46 14.41 -7.40 -8.20
CA PHE A 46 15.17 -8.40 -7.45
C PHE A 46 16.69 -8.17 -7.59
N ASP A 47 17.20 -7.92 -8.80
CA ASP A 47 18.62 -7.63 -9.05
C ASP A 47 19.09 -6.34 -8.34
N LEU A 48 18.20 -5.37 -8.12
CA LEU A 48 18.45 -4.16 -7.33
C LEU A 48 18.33 -4.38 -5.82
N GLY A 49 18.06 -5.60 -5.37
CA GLY A 49 17.97 -6.00 -3.97
C GLY A 49 16.57 -5.90 -3.38
N VAL A 50 15.52 -5.71 -4.17
CA VAL A 50 14.14 -5.84 -3.71
C VAL A 50 13.83 -7.32 -3.50
N ASN A 51 13.52 -7.70 -2.26
CA ASN A 51 13.08 -9.06 -1.94
C ASN A 51 11.60 -9.16 -1.57
N PHE A 52 10.90 -8.05 -1.46
CA PHE A 52 9.50 -8.00 -1.04
C PHE A 52 8.58 -7.68 -2.22
N PHE A 53 7.77 -8.66 -2.60
CA PHE A 53 6.83 -8.57 -3.72
C PHE A 53 5.39 -8.69 -3.22
N ASP A 54 4.55 -7.72 -3.57
CA ASP A 54 3.16 -7.64 -3.13
C ASP A 54 2.21 -7.75 -4.33
N THR A 55 1.29 -8.69 -4.27
CA THR A 55 0.25 -8.91 -5.27
C THR A 55 -1.12 -8.99 -4.62
N GLY A 56 -2.13 -9.48 -5.31
CA GLY A 56 -3.47 -9.72 -4.79
C GLY A 56 -4.29 -10.57 -5.76
N ASP A 57 -5.09 -11.46 -5.21
CA ASP A 57 -5.93 -12.38 -5.98
C ASP A 57 -6.95 -11.66 -6.87
N ALA A 58 -7.55 -10.58 -6.37
CA ALA A 58 -8.51 -9.76 -7.11
C ALA A 58 -7.86 -8.87 -8.19
N TYR A 59 -6.54 -8.73 -8.21
CA TYR A 59 -5.84 -7.91 -9.20
C TYR A 59 -5.87 -8.59 -10.57
N GLY A 60 -6.67 -8.03 -11.48
CA GLY A 60 -6.92 -8.62 -12.80
C GLY A 60 -7.50 -10.05 -12.71
N ASN A 61 -8.30 -10.34 -11.67
CA ASN A 61 -8.90 -11.65 -11.44
C ASN A 61 -7.87 -12.79 -11.44
N GLY A 62 -6.84 -12.63 -10.64
CA GLY A 62 -5.73 -13.59 -10.51
C GLY A 62 -4.59 -13.39 -11.51
N HIS A 63 -4.70 -12.44 -12.44
CA HIS A 63 -3.63 -12.22 -13.44
C HIS A 63 -2.34 -11.73 -12.77
N ALA A 64 -2.42 -10.81 -11.81
CA ALA A 64 -1.27 -10.30 -11.09
C ALA A 64 -0.46 -11.41 -10.37
N GLU A 65 -1.13 -12.41 -9.82
CA GLU A 65 -0.48 -13.55 -9.19
C GLU A 65 0.22 -14.45 -10.21
N LYS A 66 -0.35 -14.63 -11.40
CA LYS A 66 0.29 -15.39 -12.48
C LYS A 66 1.59 -14.74 -12.95
N LEU A 67 1.69 -13.41 -12.95
CA LEU A 67 2.91 -12.70 -13.31
C LEU A 67 4.06 -12.94 -12.32
N MET A 68 3.77 -13.44 -11.11
CA MET A 68 4.80 -13.76 -10.14
C MET A 68 5.60 -15.03 -10.48
N VAL A 69 5.04 -15.95 -11.28
CA VAL A 69 5.64 -17.27 -11.54
C VAL A 69 7.06 -17.13 -12.10
N ASP A 70 7.22 -16.32 -13.14
CA ASP A 70 8.53 -16.12 -13.78
C ASP A 70 9.55 -15.51 -12.80
N THR A 71 9.13 -14.56 -11.98
CA THR A 71 10.00 -13.91 -10.99
C THR A 71 10.38 -14.87 -9.86
N LEU A 72 9.45 -15.70 -9.39
CA LEU A 72 9.76 -16.73 -8.38
C LEU A 72 10.75 -17.78 -8.90
N GLN A 73 10.65 -18.13 -10.18
CA GLN A 73 11.60 -19.03 -10.83
C GLN A 73 12.97 -18.36 -11.06
N TYR A 74 12.97 -17.10 -11.50
CA TYR A 74 14.19 -16.32 -11.73
C TYR A 74 15.01 -16.13 -10.45
N ALA A 75 14.38 -15.67 -9.40
CA ALA A 75 15.05 -15.33 -8.14
C ALA A 75 15.34 -16.55 -7.25
N GLY A 76 14.49 -17.58 -7.32
CA GLY A 76 14.38 -18.64 -6.33
C GLY A 76 13.36 -18.26 -5.26
N ARG A 77 12.37 -19.14 -5.02
CA ARG A 77 11.23 -18.89 -4.12
C ARG A 77 11.65 -18.50 -2.69
N ASP A 78 12.69 -19.09 -2.19
CA ASP A 78 13.23 -18.90 -0.84
C ASP A 78 13.89 -17.53 -0.61
N LYS A 79 14.22 -16.82 -1.69
CA LYS A 79 14.86 -15.49 -1.63
C LYS A 79 13.83 -14.36 -1.70
N ILE A 80 12.57 -14.67 -1.96
CA ILE A 80 11.48 -13.70 -2.08
C ILE A 80 10.56 -13.80 -0.86
N VAL A 81 10.26 -12.65 -0.26
CA VAL A 81 9.13 -12.48 0.64
C VAL A 81 7.91 -12.15 -0.22
N LEU A 82 7.02 -13.13 -0.37
CA LEU A 82 5.85 -13.05 -1.23
C LEU A 82 4.61 -12.70 -0.40
N SER A 83 3.96 -11.60 -0.78
CA SER A 83 2.69 -11.17 -0.21
C SER A 83 1.57 -11.26 -1.24
N THR A 84 0.43 -11.81 -0.85
CA THR A 84 -0.82 -11.70 -1.62
C THR A 84 -1.99 -11.36 -0.73
N LYS A 85 -3.14 -11.07 -1.33
CA LYS A 85 -4.34 -10.59 -0.66
C LYS A 85 -5.55 -11.43 -1.03
N PHE A 86 -6.58 -11.42 -0.16
CA PHE A 86 -7.83 -12.15 -0.30
C PHE A 86 -9.01 -11.35 0.25
N GLY A 87 -10.22 -11.79 -0.05
CA GLY A 87 -11.44 -11.24 0.53
C GLY A 87 -12.47 -10.82 -0.50
N TYR A 88 -12.08 -10.56 -1.74
CA TYR A 88 -13.02 -10.28 -2.82
C TYR A 88 -13.40 -11.55 -3.58
N ASP A 89 -14.69 -11.86 -3.63
CA ASP A 89 -15.20 -13.03 -4.37
C ASP A 89 -15.37 -12.70 -5.86
N PHE A 90 -14.24 -12.60 -6.55
CA PHE A 90 -14.24 -12.46 -8.00
C PHE A 90 -14.46 -13.79 -8.74
N TYR A 91 -14.48 -14.90 -8.03
CA TYR A 91 -14.73 -16.22 -8.60
C TYR A 91 -16.18 -16.38 -9.02
N THR A 92 -17.12 -15.83 -8.25
CA THR A 92 -18.55 -15.84 -8.57
C THR A 92 -19.01 -14.56 -9.28
N ASP A 93 -18.35 -13.42 -9.05
CA ASP A 93 -18.61 -12.14 -9.70
C ASP A 93 -17.29 -11.50 -10.17
N PRO A 94 -16.77 -11.91 -11.35
CA PRO A 94 -15.50 -11.39 -11.87
C PRO A 94 -15.56 -9.89 -12.18
N GLY A 95 -16.76 -9.30 -12.21
CA GLY A 95 -16.97 -7.90 -12.53
C GLY A 95 -16.65 -7.56 -13.99
N THR A 96 -16.73 -6.29 -14.34
CA THR A 96 -16.32 -5.77 -15.64
C THR A 96 -14.93 -5.15 -15.51
N ALA A 97 -14.03 -5.44 -16.43
CA ALA A 97 -12.70 -4.82 -16.46
C ALA A 97 -12.81 -3.30 -16.45
N GLY A 98 -12.05 -2.64 -15.58
CA GLY A 98 -12.07 -1.19 -15.40
C GLY A 98 -13.27 -0.64 -14.62
N SER A 99 -14.18 -1.50 -14.14
CA SER A 99 -15.25 -1.03 -13.26
C SER A 99 -14.68 -0.65 -11.89
N HIS A 100 -15.15 0.48 -11.34
CA HIS A 100 -14.78 0.93 -9.99
C HIS A 100 -15.75 0.42 -8.91
N ARG A 101 -16.64 -0.51 -9.27
CA ARG A 101 -17.58 -1.10 -8.33
C ARG A 101 -16.82 -2.00 -7.35
N GLU A 102 -17.02 -1.78 -6.07
CA GLU A 102 -16.57 -2.72 -5.05
C GLU A 102 -17.27 -4.07 -5.26
N ARG A 103 -16.48 -5.14 -5.28
CA ARG A 103 -16.98 -6.51 -5.43
C ARG A 103 -17.51 -7.02 -4.09
N LYS A 104 -18.32 -8.07 -4.17
CA LYS A 104 -18.73 -8.81 -2.99
C LYS A 104 -17.48 -9.32 -2.25
N GLN A 105 -17.50 -9.18 -0.94
CA GLN A 105 -16.46 -9.71 -0.06
C GLN A 105 -16.96 -10.96 0.67
N ASP A 106 -16.08 -11.93 0.86
CA ASP A 106 -16.30 -13.09 1.70
C ASP A 106 -15.03 -13.36 2.53
N PHE A 107 -15.21 -13.33 3.86
CA PHE A 107 -14.14 -13.61 4.83
C PHE A 107 -14.46 -14.85 5.66
N SER A 108 -15.38 -15.71 5.20
CA SER A 108 -15.65 -17.00 5.83
C SER A 108 -14.44 -17.93 5.76
N ALA A 109 -14.24 -18.77 6.78
CA ALA A 109 -13.14 -19.73 6.82
C ALA A 109 -13.07 -20.61 5.56
N LYS A 110 -14.23 -21.03 5.04
CA LYS A 110 -14.32 -21.82 3.81
C LYS A 110 -13.80 -21.06 2.59
N PHE A 111 -14.19 -19.78 2.45
CA PHE A 111 -13.74 -18.96 1.33
C PHE A 111 -12.24 -18.64 1.44
N LEU A 112 -11.76 -18.31 2.63
CA LEU A 112 -10.34 -18.04 2.86
C LEU A 112 -9.45 -19.22 2.45
N ALA A 113 -9.82 -20.44 2.88
CA ALA A 113 -9.10 -21.65 2.50
C ALA A 113 -9.13 -21.89 0.97
N TYR A 114 -10.29 -21.70 0.34
CA TYR A 114 -10.43 -21.84 -1.10
C TYR A 114 -9.59 -20.79 -1.85
N ALA A 115 -9.69 -19.52 -1.49
CA ALA A 115 -8.96 -18.43 -2.13
C ALA A 115 -7.44 -18.64 -2.03
N LEU A 116 -6.95 -19.09 -0.86
CA LEU A 116 -5.53 -19.41 -0.67
C LEU A 116 -5.07 -20.52 -1.62
N GLU A 117 -5.80 -21.63 -1.72
CA GLU A 117 -5.46 -22.71 -2.66
C GLU A 117 -5.37 -22.21 -4.10
N GLN A 118 -6.33 -21.37 -4.50
CA GLN A 118 -6.34 -20.78 -5.84
C GLN A 118 -5.14 -19.86 -6.07
N SER A 119 -4.75 -19.07 -5.06
CA SER A 119 -3.57 -18.20 -5.10
C SER A 119 -2.27 -19.00 -5.22
N LEU A 120 -2.11 -20.05 -4.41
CA LEU A 120 -0.96 -20.95 -4.46
C LEU A 120 -0.82 -21.62 -5.83
N GLN A 121 -1.94 -22.11 -6.40
CA GLN A 121 -1.96 -22.71 -7.75
C GLN A 121 -1.57 -21.70 -8.83
N ARG A 122 -2.10 -20.46 -8.78
CA ARG A 122 -1.74 -19.41 -9.76
C ARG A 122 -0.28 -19.01 -9.70
N MET A 123 0.29 -18.93 -8.52
CA MET A 123 1.68 -18.56 -8.29
C MET A 123 2.66 -19.74 -8.35
N GLN A 124 2.15 -20.98 -8.50
CA GLN A 124 2.94 -22.22 -8.52
C GLN A 124 3.90 -22.35 -7.34
N THR A 125 3.38 -22.10 -6.13
CA THR A 125 4.14 -22.20 -4.88
C THR A 125 3.32 -22.88 -3.80
N ASP A 126 3.98 -23.50 -2.83
CA ASP A 126 3.33 -24.22 -1.72
C ASP A 126 2.96 -23.32 -0.54
N TYR A 127 3.52 -22.10 -0.50
CA TYR A 127 3.26 -21.16 0.59
C TYR A 127 3.40 -19.70 0.15
N VAL A 128 2.79 -18.80 0.93
CA VAL A 128 3.06 -17.36 0.88
C VAL A 128 3.63 -16.89 2.21
N ASP A 129 4.49 -15.86 2.18
CA ASP A 129 5.12 -15.36 3.41
C ASP A 129 4.17 -14.44 4.17
N LEU A 130 3.37 -13.64 3.47
CA LEU A 130 2.41 -12.71 4.04
C LEU A 130 1.07 -12.80 3.30
N TYR A 131 0.00 -13.16 4.01
CA TYR A 131 -1.37 -13.23 3.48
C TYR A 131 -2.22 -12.11 4.09
N GLN A 132 -2.76 -11.21 3.28
CA GLN A 132 -3.39 -9.99 3.77
C GLN A 132 -4.89 -9.95 3.48
N ALA A 133 -5.71 -9.64 4.51
CA ALA A 133 -7.12 -9.37 4.32
C ALA A 133 -7.33 -8.05 3.58
N HIS A 134 -7.97 -8.10 2.42
CA HIS A 134 -8.12 -6.97 1.52
C HIS A 134 -9.37 -6.17 1.84
N ASN A 135 -9.20 -4.97 2.38
CA ASN A 135 -10.29 -4.07 2.74
C ASN A 135 -11.30 -4.68 3.72
N LEU A 136 -10.80 -5.44 4.70
CA LEU A 136 -11.61 -5.99 5.79
C LEU A 136 -12.35 -4.86 6.52
N LYS A 137 -13.64 -5.05 6.81
CA LYS A 137 -14.53 -4.06 7.43
C LYS A 137 -14.91 -4.47 8.85
N LEU A 138 -15.28 -3.51 9.70
CA LEU A 138 -15.62 -3.73 11.10
C LEU A 138 -16.52 -4.96 11.37
N PRO A 139 -17.61 -5.22 10.64
CA PRO A 139 -18.46 -6.38 10.90
C PRO A 139 -17.76 -7.73 10.72
N GLN A 140 -16.66 -7.75 9.97
CA GLN A 140 -15.89 -8.95 9.66
C GLN A 140 -14.71 -9.15 10.62
N MET A 141 -14.43 -8.13 11.46
CA MET A 141 -13.32 -8.12 12.42
C MET A 141 -13.73 -8.80 13.73
N ASN A 142 -13.69 -10.13 13.76
CA ASN A 142 -14.12 -10.94 14.90
C ASN A 142 -13.10 -12.04 15.21
N ASP A 143 -13.29 -12.74 16.34
CA ASP A 143 -12.38 -13.78 16.81
C ASP A 143 -12.34 -15.00 15.88
N GLU A 144 -13.44 -15.31 15.18
CA GLU A 144 -13.48 -16.39 14.19
C GLU A 144 -12.53 -16.12 13.03
N PHE A 145 -12.52 -14.86 12.53
CA PHE A 145 -11.58 -14.44 11.50
C PHE A 145 -10.11 -14.62 11.98
N VAL A 146 -9.78 -14.11 13.16
CA VAL A 146 -8.42 -14.22 13.71
C VAL A 146 -8.02 -15.69 13.84
N LYS A 147 -8.92 -16.52 14.42
CA LYS A 147 -8.68 -17.96 14.55
C LYS A 147 -8.44 -18.63 13.19
N THR A 148 -9.22 -18.27 12.19
CA THR A 148 -9.03 -18.80 10.84
C THR A 148 -7.65 -18.47 10.28
N MET A 149 -7.19 -17.23 10.45
CA MET A 149 -5.85 -16.82 10.00
C MET A 149 -4.74 -17.58 10.75
N GLU A 150 -4.89 -17.75 12.05
CA GLU A 150 -3.95 -18.53 12.88
C GLU A 150 -3.92 -20.02 12.49
N ASP A 151 -5.06 -20.61 12.14
CA ASP A 151 -5.13 -22.00 11.68
C ASP A 151 -4.48 -22.15 10.29
N LEU A 152 -4.60 -21.15 9.40
CA LEU A 152 -3.87 -21.12 8.12
C LEU A 152 -2.35 -21.02 8.34
N VAL A 153 -1.88 -20.23 9.32
CA VAL A 153 -0.46 -20.20 9.70
C VAL A 153 0.00 -21.59 10.17
N LYS A 154 -0.75 -22.25 11.05
CA LYS A 154 -0.43 -23.61 11.53
C LYS A 154 -0.37 -24.65 10.41
N SER A 155 -1.14 -24.45 9.34
CA SER A 155 -1.09 -25.35 8.16
C SER A 155 0.22 -25.25 7.38
N GLY A 156 1.02 -24.21 7.60
CA GLY A 156 2.26 -23.93 6.88
C GLY A 156 2.07 -23.30 5.48
N LYS A 157 0.84 -23.13 5.02
CA LYS A 157 0.54 -22.52 3.71
C LYS A 157 0.72 -21.00 3.70
N ILE A 158 0.63 -20.37 4.85
CA ILE A 158 1.03 -18.98 5.06
C ILE A 158 1.99 -18.92 6.25
N LYS A 159 3.01 -18.06 6.18
CA LYS A 159 3.93 -17.88 7.32
C LYS A 159 3.37 -16.86 8.30
N HIS A 160 2.84 -15.76 7.79
CA HIS A 160 2.28 -14.67 8.58
C HIS A 160 1.08 -14.06 7.87
N TRP A 161 0.32 -13.24 8.59
CA TRP A 161 -0.81 -12.54 8.03
C TRP A 161 -0.88 -11.08 8.47
N GLY A 162 -1.59 -10.28 7.68
CA GLY A 162 -1.81 -8.86 7.91
C GLY A 162 -3.11 -8.38 7.31
N ILE A 163 -3.31 -7.07 7.31
CA ILE A 163 -4.44 -6.42 6.65
C ILE A 163 -3.96 -5.38 5.65
N ALA A 164 -4.67 -5.26 4.54
CA ALA A 164 -4.48 -4.23 3.53
C ALA A 164 -5.74 -3.38 3.44
N LEU A 165 -5.64 -2.14 3.89
CA LEU A 165 -6.78 -1.24 4.01
C LEU A 165 -6.97 -0.41 2.74
N GLY A 166 -8.21 -0.10 2.43
CA GLY A 166 -8.58 0.70 1.27
C GLY A 166 -8.16 2.16 1.35
N PRO A 167 -8.35 2.91 0.26
CA PRO A 167 -8.00 4.32 0.20
C PRO A 167 -9.00 5.23 0.91
N ALA A 168 -10.14 4.71 1.34
CA ALA A 168 -11.16 5.48 2.01
C ALA A 168 -10.85 5.70 3.49
N ILE A 169 -11.30 6.81 3.99
CA ILE A 169 -11.07 7.25 5.38
C ILE A 169 -11.78 6.32 6.38
N GLY A 170 -12.84 5.63 5.96
CA GLY A 170 -13.62 4.73 6.81
C GLY A 170 -12.86 3.54 7.39
N TRP A 171 -11.62 3.29 6.95
CA TRP A 171 -10.80 2.18 7.49
C TRP A 171 -9.85 2.55 8.64
N ARG A 172 -10.03 3.70 9.26
CA ARG A 172 -9.22 4.11 10.41
C ARG A 172 -9.40 3.16 11.60
N GLU A 173 -10.65 2.86 11.94
CA GLU A 173 -11.02 2.02 13.06
C GLU A 173 -10.46 0.61 12.89
N GLU A 174 -10.58 0.03 11.70
CA GLU A 174 -10.08 -1.30 11.38
C GLU A 174 -8.57 -1.39 11.60
N GLY A 175 -7.81 -0.40 11.14
CA GLY A 175 -6.36 -0.36 11.32
C GLY A 175 -5.96 -0.27 12.79
N VAL A 176 -6.60 0.61 13.56
CA VAL A 176 -6.31 0.76 15.00
C VAL A 176 -6.69 -0.47 15.80
N ILE A 177 -7.85 -1.08 15.51
CA ILE A 177 -8.27 -2.34 16.15
C ILE A 177 -7.24 -3.45 15.86
N ALA A 178 -6.83 -3.63 14.61
CA ALA A 178 -5.84 -4.63 14.26
C ALA A 178 -4.52 -4.42 15.02
N LEU A 179 -4.01 -3.19 15.07
CA LEU A 179 -2.77 -2.85 15.77
C LEU A 179 -2.86 -3.03 17.29
N ARG A 180 -4.01 -2.75 17.92
CA ARG A 180 -4.15 -2.82 19.38
C ARG A 180 -4.58 -4.20 19.89
N LYS A 181 -5.43 -4.91 19.13
CA LYS A 181 -6.08 -6.15 19.61
C LYS A 181 -5.48 -7.42 19.01
N TRP A 182 -4.96 -7.39 17.78
CA TRP A 182 -4.55 -8.60 17.06
C TRP A 182 -3.04 -8.82 17.08
N LYS A 183 -2.57 -9.48 18.12
CA LYS A 183 -1.14 -9.72 18.31
C LYS A 183 -0.48 -10.57 17.22
N SER A 184 -1.25 -11.41 16.54
CA SER A 184 -0.78 -12.25 15.42
C SER A 184 -0.84 -11.54 14.06
N CYS A 185 -1.50 -10.38 13.94
CA CYS A 185 -1.47 -9.53 12.77
C CYS A 185 -0.14 -8.77 12.71
N CYS A 186 0.72 -9.07 11.73
CA CYS A 186 2.07 -8.52 11.70
C CYS A 186 2.24 -7.29 10.79
N THR A 187 1.25 -6.97 9.94
CA THR A 187 1.31 -5.80 9.05
C THR A 187 -0.03 -5.10 8.88
N VAL A 188 0.02 -3.78 8.76
CA VAL A 188 -1.08 -2.95 8.24
C VAL A 188 -0.59 -2.22 7.00
N GLN A 189 -1.14 -2.56 5.84
CA GLN A 189 -0.88 -1.87 4.59
C GLN A 189 -1.89 -0.74 4.41
N THR A 190 -1.41 0.48 4.20
CA THR A 190 -2.27 1.67 4.09
C THR A 190 -1.69 2.69 3.14
N VAL A 191 -2.53 3.61 2.70
CA VAL A 191 -2.08 4.82 2.04
C VAL A 191 -1.41 5.73 3.06
N PHE A 192 -0.16 6.10 2.79
CA PHE A 192 0.60 7.01 3.63
C PHE A 192 1.64 7.74 2.81
N ASN A 193 1.63 9.08 2.83
CA ASN A 193 2.62 9.92 2.16
C ASN A 193 2.63 11.34 2.76
N MET A 194 3.58 12.17 2.35
CA MET A 194 3.77 13.51 2.90
C MET A 194 2.52 14.41 2.82
N LEU A 195 1.68 14.23 1.80
CA LEU A 195 0.48 15.05 1.57
C LEU A 195 -0.80 14.43 2.15
N GLU A 196 -0.82 13.10 2.32
CA GLU A 196 -1.97 12.32 2.78
C GLU A 196 -1.53 11.47 3.96
N GLN A 197 -1.41 12.11 5.12
CA GLN A 197 -0.84 11.49 6.31
C GLN A 197 -1.86 10.71 7.15
N HIS A 198 -3.14 10.99 7.00
CA HIS A 198 -4.17 10.32 7.77
C HIS A 198 -4.82 9.18 6.95
N PRO A 199 -5.12 8.00 7.54
CA PRO A 199 -4.82 7.56 8.91
C PRO A 199 -3.41 6.97 9.10
N GLY A 200 -2.56 6.95 8.05
CA GLY A 200 -1.26 6.29 8.07
C GLY A 200 -0.34 6.75 9.21
N ARG A 201 -0.34 8.06 9.55
CA ARG A 201 0.44 8.58 10.68
C ARG A 201 -0.04 8.00 12.00
N GLU A 202 -1.34 8.00 12.24
CA GLU A 202 -1.90 7.41 13.45
C GLU A 202 -1.56 5.91 13.56
N PHE A 203 -1.61 5.17 12.45
CA PHE A 203 -1.20 3.77 12.45
C PHE A 203 0.28 3.62 12.79
N ALA A 204 1.15 4.49 12.26
CA ALA A 204 2.58 4.45 12.59
C ALA A 204 2.84 4.74 14.07
N GLU A 205 2.11 5.68 14.66
CA GLU A 205 2.17 6.02 16.09
C GLU A 205 1.67 4.85 16.96
N VAL A 206 0.51 4.28 16.64
CA VAL A 206 -0.04 3.10 17.36
C VAL A 206 0.86 1.87 17.21
N ALA A 207 1.45 1.66 16.04
CA ALA A 207 2.42 0.58 15.84
C ALA A 207 3.69 0.76 16.69
N ALA A 208 4.15 2.01 16.88
CA ALA A 208 5.26 2.31 17.78
C ALA A 208 4.95 2.01 19.26
N GLU A 209 3.71 2.26 19.68
CA GLU A 209 3.23 1.94 21.03
C GLU A 209 3.12 0.43 21.25
N THR A 210 2.45 -0.26 20.33
CA THR A 210 2.10 -1.68 20.48
C THR A 210 3.24 -2.63 20.13
N LYS A 211 4.09 -2.26 19.17
CA LYS A 211 5.21 -3.03 18.63
C LYS A 211 4.79 -4.40 18.05
N THR A 212 3.53 -4.53 17.65
CA THR A 212 2.96 -5.80 17.17
C THR A 212 3.04 -5.95 15.66
N ALA A 213 2.96 -4.84 14.91
CA ALA A 213 2.90 -4.86 13.45
C ALA A 213 3.74 -3.74 12.83
N GLY A 214 4.18 -3.99 11.60
CA GLY A 214 4.81 -2.99 10.74
C GLY A 214 3.82 -2.34 9.78
N ILE A 215 4.09 -1.10 9.40
CA ILE A 215 3.29 -0.37 8.41
C ILE A 215 3.90 -0.57 7.02
N MET A 216 3.09 -1.05 6.08
CA MET A 216 3.40 -1.06 4.66
C MET A 216 2.78 0.19 4.02
N ALA A 217 3.62 1.16 3.68
CA ALA A 217 3.15 2.43 3.12
C ALA A 217 2.99 2.33 1.60
N ARG A 218 1.76 2.41 1.10
CA ARG A 218 1.50 2.46 -0.35
C ARG A 218 1.12 3.86 -0.82
N VAL A 219 1.23 4.08 -2.13
CA VAL A 219 0.98 5.37 -2.80
C VAL A 219 1.87 6.50 -2.22
N PRO A 220 3.18 6.26 -2.09
CA PRO A 220 4.10 7.23 -1.47
C PRO A 220 4.13 8.57 -2.20
N HIS A 221 3.84 8.57 -3.49
CA HIS A 221 3.92 9.76 -4.36
C HIS A 221 2.58 10.49 -4.53
N SER A 222 1.57 10.22 -3.68
CA SER A 222 0.25 10.85 -3.78
C SER A 222 -0.32 10.82 -5.20
N SER A 223 -0.33 9.62 -5.82
CA SER A 223 -0.78 9.38 -7.20
C SER A 223 -0.03 10.21 -8.27
N GLY A 224 1.24 10.49 -8.05
CA GLY A 224 2.14 11.19 -8.98
C GLY A 224 2.41 12.67 -8.65
N ILE A 225 1.68 13.27 -7.70
CA ILE A 225 1.92 14.68 -7.31
C ILE A 225 3.37 14.87 -6.81
N LEU A 226 3.90 13.94 -6.06
CA LEU A 226 5.27 13.98 -5.54
C LEU A 226 6.31 13.35 -6.49
N GLN A 227 6.03 13.33 -7.80
CA GLN A 227 6.97 12.83 -8.82
C GLN A 227 7.43 13.92 -9.81
N ASP A 228 6.92 15.16 -9.68
CA ASP A 228 7.21 16.28 -10.59
C ASP A 228 6.86 15.99 -12.06
N ILE A 229 5.82 15.17 -12.31
CA ILE A 229 5.43 14.74 -13.65
C ILE A 229 4.19 15.44 -14.18
N TYR A 230 3.52 16.28 -13.38
CA TYR A 230 2.28 16.94 -13.76
C TYR A 230 2.43 18.43 -13.98
N SER A 231 1.67 18.94 -14.96
CA SER A 231 1.38 20.35 -15.13
C SER A 231 0.03 20.73 -14.50
N PRO A 232 -0.24 22.01 -14.21
CA PRO A 232 -1.50 22.44 -13.61
C PRO A 232 -2.76 22.14 -14.45
N ASP A 233 -2.61 21.97 -15.74
CA ASP A 233 -3.65 21.67 -16.72
C ASP A 233 -3.68 20.20 -17.16
N GLU A 234 -2.99 19.32 -16.43
CA GLU A 234 -2.93 17.89 -16.70
C GLU A 234 -4.34 17.26 -16.73
N LYS A 235 -4.57 16.37 -17.68
CA LYS A 235 -5.83 15.64 -17.85
C LYS A 235 -5.63 14.16 -17.63
N PHE A 236 -6.56 13.56 -16.93
CA PHE A 236 -6.52 12.13 -16.60
C PHE A 236 -7.68 11.40 -17.28
N ASP A 237 -7.41 10.28 -17.87
CA ASP A 237 -8.40 9.35 -18.45
C ASP A 237 -8.70 8.14 -17.57
N ASP A 238 -7.94 7.95 -16.48
CA ASP A 238 -8.10 6.88 -15.51
C ASP A 238 -8.86 7.32 -14.23
N HIS A 239 -8.72 6.56 -13.14
CA HIS A 239 -9.39 6.85 -11.86
C HIS A 239 -9.04 8.22 -11.26
N ARG A 240 -7.94 8.86 -11.67
CA ARG A 240 -7.57 10.22 -11.24
C ARG A 240 -8.55 11.29 -11.73
N LYS A 241 -9.30 11.02 -12.80
CA LYS A 241 -10.35 11.94 -13.30
C LYS A 241 -11.49 12.19 -12.30
N PHE A 242 -11.66 11.27 -11.33
CA PHE A 242 -12.68 11.39 -10.29
C PHE A 242 -12.20 12.17 -9.05
N ARG A 243 -10.94 12.61 -9.05
CA ARG A 243 -10.45 13.45 -7.99
C ARG A 243 -11.02 14.86 -8.07
N ASP A 244 -11.09 15.52 -6.91
CA ASP A 244 -11.48 16.91 -6.82
C ASP A 244 -10.55 17.79 -7.68
N LYS A 245 -11.11 18.86 -8.27
CA LYS A 245 -10.33 19.82 -9.08
C LYS A 245 -9.15 20.41 -8.31
N ASN A 246 -9.33 20.60 -7.02
CA ASN A 246 -8.33 21.20 -6.16
C ASN A 246 -7.17 20.23 -5.85
N TRP A 247 -7.37 18.92 -6.01
CA TRP A 247 -6.32 17.93 -5.76
C TRP A 247 -5.03 18.21 -6.52
N LEU A 248 -5.11 18.44 -7.85
CA LEU A 248 -3.95 18.72 -8.66
C LEU A 248 -3.36 20.10 -8.35
N ILE A 249 -4.20 21.14 -8.36
CA ILE A 249 -3.78 22.54 -8.20
C ILE A 249 -3.10 22.76 -6.86
N TYR A 250 -3.74 22.35 -5.77
CA TYR A 250 -3.16 22.51 -4.44
C TYR A 250 -2.05 21.48 -4.18
N GLY A 251 -2.14 20.29 -4.74
CA GLY A 251 -1.07 19.30 -4.67
C GLY A 251 0.26 19.84 -5.18
N LEU A 252 0.27 20.45 -6.38
CA LEU A 252 1.45 21.09 -6.95
C LEU A 252 1.97 22.26 -6.08
N LYS A 253 1.06 23.11 -5.58
CA LYS A 253 1.44 24.20 -4.65
C LYS A 253 2.04 23.69 -3.35
N LYS A 254 1.53 22.57 -2.82
CA LYS A 254 2.09 21.93 -1.61
C LYS A 254 3.50 21.40 -1.85
N VAL A 255 3.76 20.82 -3.02
CA VAL A 255 5.10 20.35 -3.42
C VAL A 255 6.10 21.50 -3.40
N GLU A 256 5.74 22.68 -3.90
CA GLU A 256 6.65 23.84 -3.88
C GLU A 256 7.06 24.25 -2.45
N LYS A 257 6.21 24.05 -1.45
CA LYS A 257 6.55 24.30 -0.05
C LYS A 257 7.57 23.30 0.53
N LEU A 258 7.79 22.17 -0.14
CA LEU A 258 8.73 21.12 0.26
C LEU A 258 10.08 21.20 -0.48
N ARG A 259 10.22 22.08 -1.48
CA ARG A 259 11.42 22.17 -2.34
C ARG A 259 12.71 22.40 -1.59
N HIS A 260 12.69 23.23 -0.56
CA HIS A 260 13.92 23.52 0.20
C HIS A 260 14.43 22.27 0.93
N ILE A 261 13.55 21.40 1.45
CA ILE A 261 13.94 20.13 2.07
C ILE A 261 14.51 19.20 0.99
N GLN A 262 13.84 19.10 -0.17
CA GLN A 262 14.34 18.34 -1.30
C GLN A 262 15.75 18.77 -1.72
N HIS A 263 16.00 20.07 -1.84
CA HIS A 263 17.30 20.61 -2.21
C HIS A 263 18.36 20.32 -1.14
N ALA A 264 18.01 20.42 0.13
CA ALA A 264 18.92 20.09 1.23
C ALA A 264 19.38 18.62 1.18
N HIS A 265 18.49 17.71 0.82
CA HIS A 265 18.79 16.28 0.63
C HIS A 265 19.40 15.93 -0.74
N LYS A 266 19.51 16.87 -1.66
CA LYS A 266 20.07 16.67 -3.03
C LYS A 266 19.46 15.46 -3.75
N CYS A 267 18.16 15.28 -3.61
CA CYS A 267 17.43 14.15 -4.19
C CYS A 267 16.23 14.65 -5.03
N SER A 268 15.58 13.75 -5.78
CA SER A 268 14.30 14.09 -6.43
C SER A 268 13.17 14.18 -5.40
N MET A 269 12.03 14.77 -5.78
CA MET A 269 10.85 14.80 -4.92
C MET A 269 10.30 13.40 -4.67
N SER A 270 10.36 12.51 -5.66
CA SER A 270 10.02 11.08 -5.51
C SER A 270 10.87 10.40 -4.44
N GLN A 271 12.17 10.66 -4.46
CA GLN A 271 13.10 10.10 -3.48
C GLN A 271 12.87 10.71 -2.09
N LEU A 272 12.59 12.00 -1.98
CA LEU A 272 12.25 12.63 -0.72
C LEU A 272 11.00 12.00 -0.09
N ALA A 273 9.98 11.74 -0.89
CA ALA A 273 8.74 11.11 -0.43
C ALA A 273 8.99 9.71 0.16
N ILE A 274 9.86 8.91 -0.47
CA ILE A 274 10.25 7.60 0.04
C ILE A 274 11.09 7.74 1.32
N LYS A 275 12.09 8.63 1.35
CA LYS A 275 12.94 8.88 2.52
C LYS A 275 12.13 9.36 3.73
N TRP A 276 11.14 10.23 3.52
CA TRP A 276 10.23 10.68 4.57
C TRP A 276 9.48 9.50 5.21
N LEU A 277 8.91 8.61 4.41
CA LEU A 277 8.24 7.40 4.90
C LEU A 277 9.21 6.50 5.67
N LEU A 278 10.40 6.29 5.13
CA LEU A 278 11.41 5.44 5.75
C LEU A 278 12.02 6.07 7.02
N THR A 279 11.78 7.36 7.27
CA THR A 279 12.15 8.00 8.55
C THR A 279 11.27 7.53 9.70
N TRP A 280 10.05 7.05 9.44
CA TRP A 280 9.19 6.42 10.44
C TRP A 280 9.73 5.02 10.77
N PRO A 281 10.11 4.73 12.04
CA PRO A 281 10.67 3.42 12.40
C PRO A 281 9.72 2.25 12.18
N THR A 282 8.41 2.52 12.23
CA THR A 282 7.35 1.51 12.08
C THR A 282 6.97 1.22 10.63
N VAL A 283 7.39 2.05 9.68
CA VAL A 283 7.23 1.76 8.24
C VAL A 283 8.27 0.72 7.84
N VAL A 284 7.84 -0.49 7.56
CA VAL A 284 8.73 -1.61 7.21
C VAL A 284 9.07 -1.65 5.72
N SER A 285 8.15 -1.19 4.87
CA SER A 285 8.40 -1.11 3.43
C SER A 285 7.51 -0.07 2.77
N VAL A 286 8.01 0.53 1.70
CA VAL A 286 7.30 1.52 0.87
C VAL A 286 6.98 0.89 -0.48
N GLN A 287 5.72 1.02 -0.92
CA GLN A 287 5.21 0.42 -2.15
C GLN A 287 4.77 1.49 -3.14
N PRO A 288 5.66 2.00 -4.00
CA PRO A 288 5.31 2.90 -5.08
C PRO A 288 4.65 2.15 -6.25
N ASN A 289 3.99 2.91 -7.13
CA ASN A 289 3.70 2.44 -8.48
C ASN A 289 4.98 2.50 -9.30
N ILE A 290 5.37 1.40 -9.92
CA ILE A 290 6.55 1.28 -10.77
C ILE A 290 6.09 0.93 -12.18
N LEU A 291 6.29 1.85 -13.12
CA LEU A 291 5.85 1.70 -14.50
C LEU A 291 7.02 1.63 -15.49
N THR A 292 8.20 2.08 -15.06
CA THR A 292 9.41 2.16 -15.91
C THR A 292 10.65 1.72 -15.12
N GLU A 293 11.69 1.34 -15.86
CA GLU A 293 13.00 1.04 -15.26
C GLU A 293 13.62 2.27 -14.58
N GLN A 294 13.42 3.46 -15.17
CA GLN A 294 13.92 4.70 -14.59
C GLN A 294 13.33 4.94 -13.21
N GLU A 295 12.00 4.82 -13.05
CA GLU A 295 11.32 4.94 -11.76
C GLU A 295 11.84 3.90 -10.77
N LEU A 296 11.97 2.64 -11.19
CA LEU A 296 12.46 1.57 -10.32
C LEU A 296 13.86 1.88 -9.77
N ARG A 297 14.78 2.31 -10.64
CA ARG A 297 16.15 2.68 -10.22
C ARG A 297 16.15 3.92 -9.31
N GLU A 298 15.37 4.92 -9.64
CA GLU A 298 15.22 6.13 -8.83
C GLU A 298 14.70 5.81 -7.43
N PHE A 299 13.64 5.01 -7.34
CA PHE A 299 13.01 4.65 -6.06
C PHE A 299 13.91 3.72 -5.23
N ALA A 300 14.59 2.77 -5.87
CA ALA A 300 15.56 1.91 -5.19
C ALA A 300 16.74 2.72 -4.61
N ALA A 301 17.20 3.74 -5.31
CA ALA A 301 18.25 4.62 -4.83
C ALA A 301 17.85 5.46 -3.59
N ALA A 302 16.54 5.67 -3.36
CA ALA A 302 16.07 6.34 -2.16
C ALA A 302 16.24 5.49 -0.87
N CYS A 303 16.39 4.16 -1.01
CA CYS A 303 16.59 3.23 0.08
C CYS A 303 18.07 3.09 0.47
N ASP A 304 18.73 4.22 0.70
CA ASP A 304 20.17 4.35 1.01
C ASP A 304 20.45 4.53 2.52
N GLY A 305 19.42 4.45 3.36
CA GLY A 305 19.52 4.65 4.80
C GLY A 305 19.44 6.10 5.28
N THR A 306 19.45 7.07 4.36
CA THR A 306 19.30 8.49 4.71
C THR A 306 17.90 8.76 5.27
N LYS A 307 17.87 9.51 6.38
CA LYS A 307 16.63 9.92 7.09
C LYS A 307 16.47 11.43 7.05
N LEU A 308 15.23 11.90 7.13
CA LEU A 308 14.95 13.30 7.42
C LEU A 308 15.27 13.59 8.90
N THR A 309 15.66 14.81 9.16
CA THR A 309 15.88 15.27 10.53
C THR A 309 14.56 15.43 11.29
N PRO A 310 14.57 15.39 12.63
CA PRO A 310 13.36 15.69 13.41
C PRO A 310 12.76 17.07 13.11
N ALA A 311 13.57 18.07 12.78
CA ALA A 311 13.11 19.40 12.42
C ALA A 311 12.31 19.37 11.10
N GLU A 312 12.82 18.69 10.06
CA GLU A 312 12.13 18.53 8.78
C GLU A 312 10.85 17.72 8.94
N MET A 313 10.86 16.64 9.74
CA MET A 313 9.64 15.86 10.03
C MET A 313 8.57 16.73 10.70
N ASN A 314 8.94 17.54 11.70
CA ASN A 314 8.03 18.46 12.37
C ASN A 314 7.52 19.57 11.45
N GLU A 315 8.38 20.09 10.57
CA GLU A 315 8.00 21.09 9.58
C GLU A 315 6.95 20.55 8.62
N ILE A 316 7.18 19.36 8.04
CA ILE A 316 6.22 18.71 7.13
C ILE A 316 4.89 18.46 7.87
N GLN A 317 4.95 18.03 9.12
CA GLN A 317 3.76 17.84 9.94
C GLN A 317 2.98 19.15 10.13
N SER A 318 3.66 20.24 10.49
CA SER A 318 3.06 21.55 10.69
C SER A 318 2.44 22.11 9.41
N LEU A 319 3.09 21.88 8.26
CA LEU A 319 2.53 22.25 6.97
C LEU A 319 1.22 21.50 6.69
N VAL A 320 1.16 20.20 6.94
CA VAL A 320 -0.07 19.41 6.75
C VAL A 320 -1.17 19.86 7.72
N GLU A 321 -0.85 20.08 8.99
CA GLU A 321 -1.82 20.52 10.01
C GLU A 321 -2.42 21.90 9.75
N SER A 322 -1.69 22.75 9.02
CA SER A 322 -2.11 24.09 8.60
C SER A 322 -2.63 24.16 7.17
N ASP A 323 -2.89 23.01 6.53
CA ASP A 323 -3.24 22.93 5.09
C ASP A 323 -2.24 23.65 4.19
N PHE A 324 -0.98 23.60 4.56
CA PHE A 324 0.10 24.31 3.87
C PHE A 324 -0.16 25.85 3.78
N GLY A 325 -1.04 26.37 4.62
CA GLY A 325 -1.45 27.77 4.61
C GLY A 325 -2.42 28.14 3.46
N TYR A 326 -3.02 27.16 2.79
CA TYR A 326 -3.95 27.39 1.67
C TYR A 326 -5.43 27.35 2.08
N GLY A 327 -5.73 26.99 3.34
CA GLY A 327 -7.09 26.93 3.85
C GLY A 327 -7.88 25.69 3.42
N PRO A 328 -9.21 25.67 3.71
CA PRO A 328 -10.03 24.46 3.60
C PRO A 328 -10.08 23.81 2.21
N ASP A 329 -9.97 24.60 1.16
CA ASP A 329 -10.00 24.09 -0.22
C ASP A 329 -8.82 23.18 -0.53
N ALA A 330 -7.73 23.33 0.19
CA ALA A 330 -6.55 22.47 0.04
C ALA A 330 -6.74 21.07 0.64
N HIS A 331 -7.74 20.85 1.50
CA HIS A 331 -8.06 19.54 2.08
C HIS A 331 -8.41 18.47 1.02
N ALA A 332 -8.91 18.88 -0.13
CA ALA A 332 -9.23 17.94 -1.21
C ALA A 332 -8.05 17.05 -1.61
N CYS A 333 -6.80 17.46 -1.31
CA CYS A 333 -5.61 16.65 -1.55
C CYS A 333 -5.44 15.51 -0.57
N ASP A 334 -6.00 15.61 0.63
CA ASP A 334 -5.86 14.60 1.69
C ASP A 334 -6.77 13.40 1.49
N LEU A 335 -7.71 13.52 0.56
CA LEU A 335 -8.76 12.54 0.35
C LEU A 335 -8.55 11.79 -0.95
N LYS A 336 -8.16 10.55 -0.87
CA LYS A 336 -7.93 9.69 -2.04
C LYS A 336 -9.18 9.16 -2.67
N SER A 337 -10.16 8.86 -1.86
CA SER A 337 -11.46 8.41 -2.30
C SER A 337 -12.51 9.35 -1.75
N SER A 338 -13.44 9.73 -2.59
CA SER A 338 -14.61 10.48 -2.15
C SER A 338 -15.69 9.60 -1.55
N ILE A 339 -15.56 8.29 -1.70
CA ILE A 339 -16.58 7.32 -1.34
C ILE A 339 -15.93 6.23 -0.50
N ASP A 340 -16.46 6.00 0.69
CA ASP A 340 -16.13 4.83 1.49
C ASP A 340 -16.83 3.56 0.93
N PRO A 341 -16.54 2.36 1.44
CA PRO A 341 -17.14 1.13 0.94
C PRO A 341 -18.65 1.05 1.09
N SER A 342 -19.25 1.84 2.00
CA SER A 342 -20.70 1.89 2.20
C SER A 342 -21.38 2.90 1.28
N GLY A 343 -20.63 3.63 0.46
CA GLY A 343 -21.14 4.67 -0.42
C GLY A 343 -21.32 6.03 0.26
N HIS A 344 -20.88 6.17 1.52
CA HIS A 344 -20.93 7.43 2.22
C HIS A 344 -19.79 8.35 1.78
N THR A 345 -20.09 9.62 1.69
CA THR A 345 -19.09 10.65 1.43
C THR A 345 -18.29 10.96 2.70
N LYS A 346 -17.17 11.59 2.53
CA LYS A 346 -16.18 12.01 3.53
C LYS A 346 -16.69 12.64 4.83
N SER A 347 -17.99 13.00 4.87
CA SER A 347 -18.61 13.70 5.99
C SER A 347 -18.62 12.93 7.33
N HIS A 348 -18.34 11.63 7.29
CA HIS A 348 -18.31 10.81 8.50
C HIS A 348 -16.94 10.75 9.18
N PHE A 349 -15.91 11.30 8.54
CA PHE A 349 -14.60 11.35 9.16
C PHE A 349 -14.47 12.60 10.02
N GLN A 350 -14.44 12.44 11.33
CA GLN A 350 -14.07 13.47 12.29
C GLN A 350 -12.80 13.01 13.02
N LYS A 351 -11.76 13.83 12.93
CA LYS A 351 -10.52 13.65 13.71
C LYS A 351 -10.91 13.54 15.18
N GLY A 352 -10.55 12.45 15.84
CA GLY A 352 -10.83 12.25 17.26
C GLY A 352 -12.12 11.52 17.62
N HIS A 353 -12.82 10.89 16.68
CA HIS A 353 -13.91 10.00 17.03
C HIS A 353 -13.42 8.87 17.96
N PRO A 354 -14.06 8.63 19.12
CA PRO A 354 -13.67 7.53 19.99
C PRO A 354 -13.82 6.20 19.24
N ILE A 355 -12.75 5.41 19.27
CA ILE A 355 -12.78 4.06 18.73
C ILE A 355 -13.66 3.23 19.65
N PRO A 356 -14.64 2.47 19.14
CA PRO A 356 -15.38 1.54 19.96
C PRO A 356 -14.41 0.57 20.66
N VAL A 357 -14.47 0.54 21.97
CA VAL A 357 -13.61 -0.30 22.83
C VAL A 357 -14.08 -1.76 22.76
#